data_ba024598f93d512eddabda937a027746
#
_entry.id   ba024598f93d512eddabda937a027746
#
_cell.length_a   1.000
_cell.length_b   1.000
_cell.length_c   1.000
_cell.angle_alpha   90.00
_cell.angle_beta   90.00
_cell.angle_gamma   90.00
#
_symmetry.space_group_name_H-M   'P 1'
#
loop_
_entity.id
_entity.type
_entity.pdbx_description
1 polymer ?
#
loop_
_entity_poly.entity_id
_entity_poly.type
_entity_poly.pdbx_seq_one_letter_code
_entity_poly.pdbx_strand_id
1 'polypeptide(L)'
;MKERPNLTQFMEQLIRALKEEERFSTAHIYQSTLNALRLFCKADVIRFNQMDRSRLKQFESHLRNKGCAWNTVSTYMRTLRSTYNKAVDEGLAEEKPRLFRYVYTGVKANTKRALDAGDMNKLLKAPLPQSLSQSLEKSRAWLTLMFLLRGMPFVDLAYLHKKDLQDSVISYRRHKTGTLLTVEVPPTAMKLIQQYKSMDADSPYLFPILSGNRENKEEYIEYQHALRKLNYDLKQLAVYCSIKFNVSSYTARHTWATLAKYCHFSEQLICDALGHSSTKVTETYLKSFKNDELNKANKIIIKYINFSI
;
A
#
# COMPACT_ATOMS: atom_id res chain seq x y z
N MET A 1 26.16 -24.55 -27.30
CA MET A 1 25.26 -24.67 -26.13
C MET A 1 25.14 -23.28 -25.50
N LYS A 2 23.92 -22.74 -25.37
CA LYS A 2 23.73 -21.48 -24.62
C LYS A 2 24.12 -21.72 -23.17
N GLU A 3 25.01 -20.90 -22.63
CA GLU A 3 25.42 -20.97 -21.23
C GLU A 3 24.19 -20.76 -20.33
N ARG A 4 24.01 -21.62 -19.32
CA ARG A 4 22.86 -21.52 -18.40
C ARG A 4 22.96 -20.20 -17.62
N PRO A 5 21.88 -19.42 -17.50
CA PRO A 5 21.92 -18.15 -16.81
C PRO A 5 22.27 -18.33 -15.33
N ASN A 6 23.12 -17.45 -14.82
CA ASN A 6 23.38 -17.34 -13.39
C ASN A 6 22.23 -16.60 -12.68
N LEU A 7 22.27 -16.51 -11.34
CA LEU A 7 21.23 -15.87 -10.53
C LEU A 7 20.95 -14.42 -10.98
N THR A 8 22.01 -13.66 -11.25
CA THR A 8 21.89 -12.25 -11.66
C THR A 8 21.17 -12.12 -13.01
N GLN A 9 21.64 -12.88 -14.00
CA GLN A 9 21.05 -12.90 -15.34
C GLN A 9 19.60 -13.38 -15.32
N PHE A 10 19.29 -14.40 -14.50
CA PHE A 10 17.93 -14.89 -14.34
C PHE A 10 17.00 -13.85 -13.68
N MET A 11 17.46 -13.14 -12.64
CA MET A 11 16.71 -12.03 -12.07
C MET A 11 16.47 -10.91 -13.09
N GLU A 12 17.44 -10.60 -13.93
CA GLU A 12 17.28 -9.60 -15.00
C GLU A 12 16.27 -10.04 -16.06
N GLN A 13 16.23 -11.34 -16.40
CA GLN A 13 15.20 -11.89 -17.29
C GLN A 13 13.81 -11.74 -16.67
N LEU A 14 13.64 -12.11 -15.39
CA LEU A 14 12.37 -11.93 -14.67
C LEU A 14 11.94 -10.46 -14.58
N ILE A 15 12.89 -9.53 -14.38
CA ILE A 15 12.61 -8.10 -14.36
C ILE A 15 12.11 -7.62 -15.73
N ARG A 16 12.72 -8.10 -16.83
CA ARG A 16 12.27 -7.75 -18.19
C ARG A 16 10.86 -8.27 -18.45
N ALA A 17 10.61 -9.55 -18.20
CA ALA A 17 9.29 -10.15 -18.34
C ALA A 17 8.22 -9.41 -17.54
N LEU A 18 8.51 -9.06 -16.29
CA LEU A 18 7.59 -8.26 -15.45
C LEU A 18 7.30 -6.86 -16.02
N LYS A 19 8.26 -6.25 -16.71
CA LYS A 19 8.04 -4.95 -17.36
C LYS A 19 7.21 -5.10 -18.65
N GLU A 20 7.40 -6.16 -19.40
CA GLU A 20 6.60 -6.51 -20.57
C GLU A 20 5.15 -6.83 -20.19
N GLU A 21 4.93 -7.45 -19.01
CA GLU A 21 3.61 -7.67 -18.40
C GLU A 21 3.03 -6.42 -17.71
N GLU A 22 3.65 -5.25 -17.84
CA GLU A 22 3.28 -3.97 -17.20
C GLU A 22 3.22 -4.02 -15.66
N ARG A 23 3.84 -5.01 -15.05
CA ARG A 23 3.92 -5.21 -13.59
C ARG A 23 5.07 -4.40 -12.96
N PHE A 24 5.11 -3.11 -13.29
CA PHE A 24 6.23 -2.21 -12.95
C PHE A 24 6.54 -2.16 -11.46
N SER A 25 5.52 -2.17 -10.59
CA SER A 25 5.73 -2.20 -9.13
C SER A 25 6.47 -3.46 -8.67
N THR A 26 6.15 -4.62 -9.24
CA THR A 26 6.82 -5.88 -8.94
C THR A 26 8.23 -5.89 -9.52
N ALA A 27 8.40 -5.45 -10.77
CA ALA A 27 9.70 -5.30 -11.42
C ALA A 27 10.64 -4.41 -10.60
N HIS A 28 10.12 -3.31 -10.03
CA HIS A 28 10.90 -2.41 -9.15
C HIS A 28 11.38 -3.12 -7.88
N ILE A 29 10.56 -3.98 -7.27
CA ILE A 29 10.96 -4.77 -6.09
C ILE A 29 12.08 -5.75 -6.44
N TYR A 30 11.96 -6.46 -7.57
CA TYR A 30 12.99 -7.38 -8.05
C TYR A 30 14.29 -6.62 -8.34
N GLN A 31 14.22 -5.47 -9.02
CA GLN A 31 15.39 -4.63 -9.30
C GLN A 31 16.07 -4.14 -8.02
N SER A 32 15.28 -3.66 -7.05
CA SER A 32 15.81 -3.19 -5.75
C SER A 32 16.48 -4.34 -4.97
N THR A 33 15.91 -5.56 -5.03
CA THR A 33 16.48 -6.75 -4.42
C THR A 33 17.81 -7.13 -5.07
N LEU A 34 17.86 -7.12 -6.41
CA LEU A 34 19.07 -7.41 -7.17
C LEU A 34 20.20 -6.40 -6.87
N ASN A 35 19.87 -5.12 -6.86
CA ASN A 35 20.83 -4.06 -6.52
C ASN A 35 21.39 -4.23 -5.10
N ALA A 36 20.53 -4.53 -4.13
CA ALA A 36 20.96 -4.77 -2.75
C ALA A 36 21.85 -6.02 -2.64
N LEU A 37 21.54 -7.06 -3.39
CA LEU A 37 22.32 -8.29 -3.41
C LEU A 37 23.71 -8.09 -4.06
N ARG A 38 23.78 -7.36 -5.18
CA ARG A 38 25.05 -6.99 -5.84
C ARG A 38 25.94 -6.19 -4.90
N LEU A 39 25.36 -5.22 -4.23
CA LEU A 39 26.09 -4.38 -3.27
C LEU A 39 26.63 -5.20 -2.08
N PHE A 40 25.85 -6.16 -1.59
CA PHE A 40 26.30 -7.08 -0.53
C PHE A 40 27.42 -8.01 -1.00
N CYS A 41 27.26 -8.61 -2.18
CA CYS A 41 28.23 -9.54 -2.74
C CYS A 41 29.47 -8.83 -3.30
N LYS A 42 29.43 -7.50 -3.51
CA LYS A 42 30.46 -6.72 -4.22
C LYS A 42 30.80 -7.31 -5.59
N ALA A 43 29.80 -7.84 -6.27
CA ALA A 43 29.92 -8.54 -7.55
C ALA A 43 28.70 -8.32 -8.42
N ASP A 44 28.92 -8.15 -9.73
CA ASP A 44 27.86 -8.04 -10.73
C ASP A 44 27.29 -9.41 -11.11
N VAL A 45 28.11 -10.42 -11.07
CA VAL A 45 27.74 -11.80 -11.39
C VAL A 45 27.67 -12.65 -10.11
N ILE A 46 26.48 -13.16 -9.82
CA ILE A 46 26.20 -14.01 -8.66
C ILE A 46 25.62 -15.32 -9.17
N ARG A 47 26.21 -16.45 -8.76
CA ARG A 47 25.78 -17.79 -9.18
C ARG A 47 24.83 -18.40 -8.14
N PHE A 48 23.95 -19.32 -8.57
CA PHE A 48 23.01 -20.02 -7.69
C PHE A 48 23.71 -20.84 -6.60
N ASN A 49 24.84 -21.45 -6.90
CA ASN A 49 25.59 -22.27 -5.93
C ASN A 49 26.18 -21.43 -4.78
N GLN A 50 26.37 -20.13 -4.97
CA GLN A 50 26.80 -19.19 -3.93
C GLN A 50 25.71 -18.84 -2.92
N MET A 51 24.45 -19.23 -3.21
CA MET A 51 23.31 -18.98 -2.31
C MET A 51 23.13 -20.19 -1.38
N ASP A 52 23.59 -20.05 -0.17
CA ASP A 52 23.39 -21.00 0.94
C ASP A 52 22.75 -20.30 2.14
N ARG A 53 22.43 -21.07 3.19
CA ARG A 53 21.79 -20.56 4.41
C ARG A 53 22.64 -19.51 5.12
N SER A 54 23.96 -19.72 5.16
CA SER A 54 24.90 -18.79 5.79
C SER A 54 24.93 -17.45 5.05
N ARG A 55 25.04 -17.50 3.72
CA ARG A 55 25.06 -16.31 2.85
C ARG A 55 23.77 -15.50 2.95
N LEU A 56 22.62 -16.17 2.98
CA LEU A 56 21.33 -15.51 3.17
C LEU A 56 21.23 -14.83 4.54
N LYS A 57 21.75 -15.47 5.60
CA LYS A 57 21.78 -14.89 6.94
C LYS A 57 22.73 -13.69 7.04
N GLN A 58 23.87 -13.76 6.39
CA GLN A 58 24.80 -12.63 6.27
C GLN A 58 24.16 -11.47 5.50
N PHE A 59 23.41 -11.75 4.43
CA PHE A 59 22.69 -10.71 3.68
C PHE A 59 21.59 -10.07 4.53
N GLU A 60 20.83 -10.84 5.30
CA GLU A 60 19.86 -10.31 6.28
C GLU A 60 20.54 -9.35 7.26
N SER A 61 21.65 -9.78 7.88
CA SER A 61 22.41 -8.96 8.82
C SER A 61 22.95 -7.69 8.17
N HIS A 62 23.46 -7.78 6.94
CA HIS A 62 23.93 -6.63 6.17
C HIS A 62 22.80 -5.60 5.93
N LEU A 63 21.61 -6.05 5.53
CA LEU A 63 20.45 -5.18 5.35
C LEU A 63 20.03 -4.51 6.66
N ARG A 64 20.05 -5.24 7.77
CA ARG A 64 19.75 -4.70 9.10
C ARG A 64 20.78 -3.66 9.56
N ASN A 65 22.06 -3.93 9.35
CA ASN A 65 23.14 -3.00 9.68
C ASN A 65 23.05 -1.70 8.84
N LYS A 66 22.50 -1.78 7.63
CA LYS A 66 22.17 -0.60 6.80
C LYS A 66 20.88 0.13 7.25
N GLY A 67 20.26 -0.27 8.33
CA GLY A 67 19.04 0.37 8.84
C GLY A 67 17.76 -0.03 8.13
N CYS A 68 17.77 -1.05 7.24
CA CYS A 68 16.54 -1.50 6.58
C CYS A 68 15.51 -1.99 7.60
N ALA A 69 14.26 -1.55 7.46
CA ALA A 69 13.15 -2.05 8.26
C ALA A 69 12.93 -3.56 8.02
N TRP A 70 12.42 -4.29 9.02
CA TRP A 70 12.13 -5.72 8.89
C TRP A 70 11.24 -6.08 7.70
N ASN A 71 10.27 -5.23 7.36
CA ASN A 71 9.42 -5.45 6.19
C ASN A 71 10.20 -5.32 4.87
N THR A 72 11.21 -4.45 4.80
CA THR A 72 12.11 -4.35 3.63
C THR A 72 12.97 -5.61 3.50
N VAL A 73 13.56 -6.06 4.63
CA VAL A 73 14.33 -7.31 4.68
C VAL A 73 13.47 -8.48 4.22
N SER A 74 12.26 -8.62 4.78
CA SER A 74 11.32 -9.66 4.39
C SER A 74 10.96 -9.61 2.90
N THR A 75 10.76 -8.42 2.36
CA THR A 75 10.46 -8.24 0.93
C THR A 75 11.60 -8.78 0.08
N TYR A 76 12.84 -8.42 0.38
CA TYR A 76 14.00 -8.90 -0.36
C TYR A 76 14.19 -10.42 -0.22
N MET A 77 14.05 -10.97 0.99
CA MET A 77 14.15 -12.41 1.22
C MET A 77 13.05 -13.20 0.48
N ARG A 78 11.81 -12.70 0.47
CA ARG A 78 10.71 -13.33 -0.28
C ARG A 78 10.92 -13.25 -1.79
N THR A 79 11.44 -12.14 -2.29
CA THR A 79 11.79 -11.99 -3.71
C THR A 79 12.88 -12.96 -4.10
N LEU A 80 13.97 -13.08 -3.32
CA LEU A 80 15.04 -14.06 -3.57
C LEU A 80 14.51 -15.49 -3.51
N ARG A 81 13.65 -15.82 -2.53
CA ARG A 81 13.02 -17.13 -2.44
C ARG A 81 12.19 -17.45 -3.67
N SER A 82 11.36 -16.51 -4.12
CA SER A 82 10.57 -16.66 -5.34
C SER A 82 11.45 -16.87 -6.58
N THR A 83 12.52 -16.08 -6.71
CA THR A 83 13.49 -16.22 -7.80
C THR A 83 14.17 -17.61 -7.77
N TYR A 84 14.64 -18.02 -6.59
CA TYR A 84 15.34 -19.29 -6.44
C TYR A 84 14.44 -20.48 -6.77
N ASN A 85 13.20 -20.49 -6.25
CA ASN A 85 12.24 -21.55 -6.52
C ASN A 85 11.92 -21.64 -8.01
N LYS A 86 11.67 -20.51 -8.69
CA LYS A 86 11.48 -20.50 -10.15
C LYS A 86 12.69 -21.06 -10.91
N ALA A 87 13.90 -20.74 -10.48
CA ALA A 87 15.11 -21.28 -11.09
C ALA A 87 15.26 -22.79 -10.89
N VAL A 88 14.80 -23.31 -9.74
CA VAL A 88 14.73 -24.77 -9.50
C VAL A 88 13.70 -25.41 -10.42
N ASP A 89 12.49 -24.83 -10.51
CA ASP A 89 11.42 -25.33 -11.38
C ASP A 89 11.83 -25.37 -12.86
N GLU A 90 12.70 -24.43 -13.29
CA GLU A 90 13.26 -24.37 -14.65
C GLU A 90 14.57 -25.21 -14.82
N GLY A 91 15.01 -25.93 -13.79
CA GLY A 91 16.24 -26.76 -13.83
C GLY A 91 17.54 -25.94 -13.93
N LEU A 92 17.51 -24.65 -13.58
CA LEU A 92 18.67 -23.75 -13.59
C LEU A 92 19.45 -23.76 -12.27
N ALA A 93 18.80 -24.14 -11.19
CA ALA A 93 19.36 -24.25 -9.86
C ALA A 93 19.03 -25.59 -9.23
N GLU A 94 19.94 -26.07 -8.37
CA GLU A 94 19.71 -27.27 -7.56
C GLU A 94 18.76 -26.97 -6.41
N GLU A 95 17.82 -27.86 -6.12
CA GLU A 95 16.93 -27.74 -4.97
C GLU A 95 17.72 -27.81 -3.67
N LYS A 96 17.65 -26.82 -2.82
CA LYS A 96 18.27 -26.78 -1.49
C LYS A 96 17.16 -26.75 -0.42
N PRO A 97 16.86 -27.90 0.22
CA PRO A 97 15.77 -27.99 1.20
C PRO A 97 15.93 -26.96 2.32
N ARG A 98 14.83 -26.24 2.59
CA ARG A 98 14.78 -25.25 3.69
C ARG A 98 15.82 -24.12 3.59
N LEU A 99 16.24 -23.72 2.37
CA LEU A 99 17.24 -22.68 2.14
C LEU A 99 16.91 -21.37 2.89
N PHE A 100 15.65 -20.92 2.87
CA PHE A 100 15.19 -19.67 3.47
C PHE A 100 14.61 -19.83 4.90
N ARG A 101 14.83 -20.97 5.59
CA ARG A 101 14.20 -21.23 6.89
C ARG A 101 14.61 -20.26 7.98
N TYR A 102 15.87 -19.83 7.98
CA TYR A 102 16.45 -19.05 9.07
C TYR A 102 16.56 -17.55 8.80
N VAL A 103 15.98 -17.08 7.71
CA VAL A 103 15.87 -15.65 7.39
C VAL A 103 14.44 -15.14 7.56
N TYR A 104 14.30 -13.86 7.87
CA TYR A 104 13.00 -13.26 8.11
C TYR A 104 12.22 -13.06 6.82
N THR A 105 11.13 -13.78 6.66
CA THR A 105 10.18 -13.67 5.55
C THR A 105 8.75 -13.28 5.99
N GLY A 106 8.58 -12.95 7.28
CA GLY A 106 7.31 -12.56 7.86
C GLY A 106 6.88 -11.13 7.52
N VAL A 107 5.67 -10.78 7.89
CA VAL A 107 5.15 -9.40 7.80
C VAL A 107 4.83 -8.93 9.20
N LYS A 108 5.51 -7.87 9.66
CA LYS A 108 5.18 -7.19 10.92
C LYS A 108 4.38 -5.93 10.61
N ALA A 109 3.12 -5.90 10.98
CA ALA A 109 2.29 -4.70 10.93
C ALA A 109 2.56 -3.83 12.18
N ASN A 110 3.81 -3.35 12.34
CA ASN A 110 4.24 -2.67 13.56
C ASN A 110 3.72 -1.24 13.69
N THR A 111 3.23 -0.62 12.62
CA THR A 111 2.78 0.77 12.64
C THR A 111 1.34 0.86 12.19
N LYS A 112 0.44 1.07 13.14
CA LYS A 112 -0.95 1.37 12.81
C LYS A 112 -1.04 2.83 12.36
N ARG A 113 -1.43 3.05 11.11
CA ARG A 113 -1.45 4.38 10.47
C ARG A 113 -2.78 5.11 10.60
N ALA A 114 -3.74 4.53 11.31
CA ALA A 114 -5.03 5.15 11.54
C ALA A 114 -4.88 6.35 12.48
N LEU A 115 -5.50 7.45 12.13
CA LEU A 115 -5.73 8.58 13.03
C LEU A 115 -6.94 8.26 13.92
N ASP A 116 -7.08 8.98 15.04
CA ASP A 116 -8.37 9.04 15.71
C ASP A 116 -9.34 9.97 14.97
N ALA A 117 -10.61 9.96 15.39
CA ALA A 117 -11.64 10.75 14.74
C ALA A 117 -11.38 12.27 14.83
N GLY A 118 -10.80 12.73 15.95
CA GLY A 118 -10.48 14.14 16.16
C GLY A 118 -9.38 14.62 15.23
N ASP A 119 -8.27 13.88 15.14
CA ASP A 119 -7.16 14.23 14.25
C ASP A 119 -7.56 14.10 12.77
N MET A 120 -8.37 13.10 12.42
CA MET A 120 -8.88 13.00 11.06
C MET A 120 -9.79 14.19 10.72
N ASN A 121 -10.67 14.58 11.64
CA ASN A 121 -11.53 15.75 11.43
C ASN A 121 -10.72 17.04 11.26
N LYS A 122 -9.68 17.27 12.09
CA LYS A 122 -8.77 18.41 11.92
C LYS A 122 -8.11 18.40 10.54
N LEU A 123 -7.59 17.26 10.11
CA LEU A 123 -6.91 17.13 8.81
C LEU A 123 -7.84 17.44 7.63
N LEU A 124 -9.11 17.00 7.71
CA LEU A 124 -10.09 17.19 6.64
C LEU A 124 -10.70 18.61 6.63
N LYS A 125 -10.86 19.26 7.80
CA LYS A 125 -11.69 20.47 7.93
C LYS A 125 -10.95 21.71 8.44
N ALA A 126 -9.68 21.59 8.90
CA ALA A 126 -8.96 22.76 9.39
C ALA A 126 -8.96 23.88 8.32
N PRO A 127 -9.24 25.14 8.71
CA PRO A 127 -9.13 26.26 7.79
C PRO A 127 -7.68 26.36 7.31
N LEU A 128 -7.48 26.38 6.00
CA LEU A 128 -6.14 26.60 5.43
C LEU A 128 -5.98 28.11 5.14
N PRO A 129 -4.84 28.70 5.51
CA PRO A 129 -4.55 30.07 5.13
C PRO A 129 -4.56 30.25 3.61
N GLN A 130 -5.02 31.38 3.14
CA GLN A 130 -5.01 31.71 1.70
C GLN A 130 -3.60 31.70 1.09
N SER A 131 -2.58 31.86 1.93
CA SER A 131 -1.16 31.76 1.55
C SER A 131 -0.66 30.33 1.31
N LEU A 132 -1.40 29.31 1.76
CA LEU A 132 -1.02 27.92 1.48
C LEU A 132 -1.28 27.57 0.02
N SER A 133 -0.34 26.83 -0.56
CA SER A 133 -0.37 26.50 -1.97
C SER A 133 -1.64 25.72 -2.36
N GLN A 134 -2.17 26.00 -3.53
CA GLN A 134 -3.28 25.25 -4.15
C GLN A 134 -3.01 23.72 -4.20
N SER A 135 -1.73 23.32 -4.19
CA SER A 135 -1.30 21.93 -4.12
C SER A 135 -1.73 21.25 -2.81
N LEU A 136 -1.61 21.94 -1.66
CA LEU A 136 -2.01 21.39 -0.36
C LEU A 136 -3.53 21.22 -0.27
N GLU A 137 -4.30 22.14 -0.86
CA GLU A 137 -5.76 22.01 -0.94
C GLU A 137 -6.19 20.82 -1.79
N LYS A 138 -5.56 20.63 -2.97
CA LYS A 138 -5.78 19.44 -3.80
C LYS A 138 -5.43 18.15 -3.04
N SER A 139 -4.28 18.12 -2.38
CA SER A 139 -3.85 16.94 -1.63
C SER A 139 -4.79 16.61 -0.46
N ARG A 140 -5.35 17.62 0.20
CA ARG A 140 -6.43 17.47 1.20
C ARG A 140 -7.70 16.93 0.57
N ALA A 141 -8.09 17.45 -0.60
CA ALA A 141 -9.27 16.97 -1.32
C ALA A 141 -9.12 15.49 -1.71
N TRP A 142 -7.94 15.08 -2.20
CA TRP A 142 -7.67 13.66 -2.48
C TRP A 142 -7.77 12.79 -1.24
N LEU A 143 -7.19 13.20 -0.12
CA LEU A 143 -7.31 12.47 1.15
C LEU A 143 -8.77 12.36 1.60
N THR A 144 -9.53 13.46 1.46
CA THR A 144 -10.96 13.50 1.82
C THR A 144 -11.76 12.54 0.95
N LEU A 145 -11.57 12.57 -0.37
CA LEU A 145 -12.21 11.65 -1.29
C LEU A 145 -11.87 10.19 -0.97
N MET A 146 -10.58 9.87 -0.78
CA MET A 146 -10.17 8.52 -0.39
C MET A 146 -10.89 8.05 0.87
N PHE A 147 -11.05 8.93 1.88
CA PHE A 147 -11.73 8.59 3.11
C PHE A 147 -13.25 8.41 2.91
N LEU A 148 -13.92 9.35 2.25
CA LEU A 148 -15.36 9.32 2.01
C LEU A 148 -15.78 8.16 1.08
N LEU A 149 -14.91 7.73 0.19
CA LEU A 149 -15.11 6.59 -0.71
C LEU A 149 -14.60 5.27 -0.08
N ARG A 150 -14.95 5.04 1.19
CA ARG A 150 -14.65 3.79 1.93
C ARG A 150 -13.16 3.45 2.00
N GLY A 151 -12.31 4.44 2.20
CA GLY A 151 -10.86 4.21 2.27
C GLY A 151 -10.27 3.78 0.92
N MET A 152 -10.76 4.30 -0.20
CA MET A 152 -10.21 4.04 -1.53
C MET A 152 -8.70 4.33 -1.55
N PRO A 153 -7.83 3.42 -2.04
CA PRO A 153 -6.42 3.70 -2.19
C PRO A 153 -6.15 4.79 -3.23
N PHE A 154 -5.06 5.54 -3.07
CA PHE A 154 -4.71 6.60 -4.01
C PHE A 154 -4.48 6.09 -5.45
N VAL A 155 -3.98 4.85 -5.61
CA VAL A 155 -3.86 4.25 -6.94
C VAL A 155 -5.22 4.08 -7.60
N ASP A 156 -6.22 3.58 -6.88
CA ASP A 156 -7.57 3.41 -7.42
C ASP A 156 -8.22 4.76 -7.74
N LEU A 157 -7.98 5.82 -6.90
CA LEU A 157 -8.44 7.17 -7.17
C LEU A 157 -7.77 7.79 -8.40
N ALA A 158 -6.46 7.57 -8.58
CA ALA A 158 -5.69 8.14 -9.69
C ALA A 158 -6.10 7.55 -11.04
N TYR A 159 -6.39 6.25 -11.06
CA TYR A 159 -6.81 5.51 -12.26
C TYR A 159 -8.34 5.43 -12.44
N LEU A 160 -9.12 6.15 -11.64
CA LEU A 160 -10.58 6.16 -11.75
C LEU A 160 -11.00 6.88 -13.04
N HIS A 161 -11.78 6.20 -13.88
CA HIS A 161 -12.22 6.74 -15.17
C HIS A 161 -13.51 7.57 -15.00
N LYS A 162 -13.76 8.49 -15.92
CA LYS A 162 -15.01 9.27 -15.99
C LYS A 162 -16.24 8.36 -16.09
N LYS A 163 -16.14 7.26 -16.87
CA LYS A 163 -17.22 6.29 -17.07
C LYS A 163 -17.54 5.47 -15.82
N ASP A 164 -16.66 5.41 -14.85
CA ASP A 164 -16.87 4.65 -13.61
C ASP A 164 -17.84 5.35 -12.65
N LEU A 165 -18.10 6.65 -12.86
CA LEU A 165 -19.07 7.43 -12.11
C LEU A 165 -20.38 7.56 -12.90
N GLN A 166 -21.46 6.96 -12.40
CA GLN A 166 -22.78 7.03 -12.97
C GLN A 166 -23.80 7.20 -11.83
N ASP A 167 -24.76 8.11 -11.96
CA ASP A 167 -25.89 8.31 -11.04
C ASP A 167 -25.47 8.35 -9.56
N SER A 168 -24.39 9.08 -9.26
CA SER A 168 -23.80 9.17 -7.90
C SER A 168 -23.27 7.84 -7.34
N VAL A 169 -22.98 6.87 -8.21
CA VAL A 169 -22.34 5.60 -7.85
C VAL A 169 -21.04 5.46 -8.62
N ILE A 170 -19.98 5.08 -7.91
CA ILE A 170 -18.70 4.72 -8.51
C ILE A 170 -18.58 3.19 -8.52
N SER A 171 -18.44 2.62 -9.72
CA SER A 171 -18.20 1.19 -9.94
C SER A 171 -16.85 1.00 -10.63
N TYR A 172 -15.88 0.45 -9.91
CA TYR A 172 -14.51 0.31 -10.42
C TYR A 172 -13.86 -1.00 -10.02
N ARG A 173 -12.87 -1.44 -10.78
CA ARG A 173 -12.03 -2.58 -10.41
C ARG A 173 -10.79 -2.10 -9.67
N ARG A 174 -10.53 -2.70 -8.51
CA ARG A 174 -9.31 -2.41 -7.75
C ARG A 174 -8.06 -2.69 -8.57
N HIS A 175 -7.20 -1.69 -8.71
CA HIS A 175 -5.95 -1.78 -9.48
C HIS A 175 -5.04 -2.95 -9.03
N LYS A 176 -4.99 -3.23 -7.71
CA LYS A 176 -4.11 -4.27 -7.15
C LYS A 176 -4.67 -5.69 -7.26
N THR A 177 -5.98 -5.87 -7.19
CA THR A 177 -6.61 -7.19 -7.01
C THR A 177 -7.64 -7.55 -8.09
N GLY A 178 -8.02 -6.59 -8.94
CA GLY A 178 -9.08 -6.76 -9.93
C GLY A 178 -10.50 -6.87 -9.35
N THR A 179 -10.65 -6.83 -8.01
CA THR A 179 -11.96 -6.93 -7.34
C THR A 179 -12.84 -5.75 -7.75
N LEU A 180 -14.05 -6.05 -8.21
CA LEU A 180 -15.07 -5.04 -8.50
C LEU A 180 -15.63 -4.48 -7.19
N LEU A 181 -15.65 -3.18 -7.06
CA LEU A 181 -16.27 -2.47 -5.94
C LEU A 181 -17.26 -1.44 -6.47
N THR A 182 -18.39 -1.33 -5.77
CA THR A 182 -19.43 -0.33 -6.02
C THR A 182 -19.61 0.53 -4.78
N VAL A 183 -19.47 1.84 -4.92
CA VAL A 183 -19.51 2.80 -3.83
C VAL A 183 -20.50 3.91 -4.17
N GLU A 184 -21.55 4.05 -3.37
CA GLU A 184 -22.41 5.22 -3.41
C GLU A 184 -21.62 6.45 -2.96
N VAL A 185 -21.67 7.51 -3.74
CA VAL A 185 -20.89 8.74 -3.52
C VAL A 185 -21.67 9.68 -2.60
N PRO A 186 -21.21 9.93 -1.38
CA PRO A 186 -21.88 10.87 -0.48
C PRO A 186 -21.93 12.29 -1.10
N PRO A 187 -22.95 13.11 -0.77
CA PRO A 187 -23.08 14.45 -1.34
C PRO A 187 -21.83 15.34 -1.17
N THR A 188 -21.15 15.23 -0.04
CA THR A 188 -19.90 15.95 0.22
C THR A 188 -18.78 15.50 -0.72
N ALA A 189 -18.67 14.20 -1.01
CA ALA A 189 -17.69 13.68 -1.96
C ALA A 189 -18.05 14.11 -3.38
N MET A 190 -19.35 14.13 -3.74
CA MET A 190 -19.80 14.61 -5.06
C MET A 190 -19.42 16.07 -5.30
N LYS A 191 -19.56 16.94 -4.29
CA LYS A 191 -19.10 18.34 -4.40
C LYS A 191 -17.61 18.43 -4.70
N LEU A 192 -16.80 17.65 -4.02
CA LEU A 192 -15.34 17.59 -4.28
C LEU A 192 -15.03 17.03 -5.67
N ILE A 193 -15.76 16.01 -6.12
CA ILE A 193 -15.61 15.47 -7.47
C ILE A 193 -15.90 16.55 -8.50
N GLN A 194 -17.02 17.27 -8.38
CA GLN A 194 -17.36 18.35 -9.31
C GLN A 194 -16.32 19.48 -9.32
N GLN A 195 -15.75 19.80 -8.16
CA GLN A 195 -14.74 20.86 -8.02
C GLN A 195 -13.39 20.47 -8.64
N TYR A 196 -13.00 19.17 -8.55
CA TYR A 196 -11.65 18.71 -8.89
C TYR A 196 -11.61 17.72 -10.06
N LYS A 197 -12.74 17.40 -10.70
CA LYS A 197 -12.76 16.52 -11.89
C LYS A 197 -11.91 17.08 -13.02
N SER A 198 -11.39 16.19 -13.86
CA SER A 198 -10.67 16.59 -15.06
C SER A 198 -11.59 17.34 -16.03
N MET A 199 -11.14 18.51 -16.48
CA MET A 199 -11.81 19.31 -17.53
C MET A 199 -11.27 18.95 -18.92
N ASP A 200 -10.22 18.17 -19.01
CA ASP A 200 -9.67 17.66 -20.27
C ASP A 200 -10.60 16.61 -20.86
N ALA A 201 -11.19 16.89 -22.01
CA ALA A 201 -12.13 16.00 -22.69
C ALA A 201 -11.44 14.69 -23.14
N ASP A 202 -10.19 14.78 -23.56
CA ASP A 202 -9.41 13.65 -24.12
C ASP A 202 -8.89 12.71 -23.03
N SER A 203 -8.74 13.20 -21.79
CA SER A 203 -8.33 12.34 -20.67
C SER A 203 -9.47 11.40 -20.26
N PRO A 204 -9.22 10.08 -20.18
CA PRO A 204 -10.21 9.12 -19.72
C PRO A 204 -10.46 9.21 -18.21
N TYR A 205 -9.53 9.81 -17.45
CA TYR A 205 -9.55 9.82 -15.99
C TYR A 205 -10.52 10.85 -15.41
N LEU A 206 -11.15 10.45 -14.30
CA LEU A 206 -12.08 11.34 -13.58
C LEU A 206 -11.36 12.53 -12.96
N PHE A 207 -10.11 12.34 -12.51
CA PHE A 207 -9.33 13.39 -11.88
C PHE A 207 -8.04 13.68 -12.65
N PRO A 208 -7.56 14.95 -12.67
CA PRO A 208 -6.31 15.33 -13.31
C PRO A 208 -5.10 14.98 -12.43
N ILE A 209 -5.04 13.72 -12.00
CA ILE A 209 -3.90 13.12 -11.27
C ILE A 209 -2.94 12.52 -12.29
N LEU A 210 -3.49 11.89 -13.33
CA LEU A 210 -2.79 11.39 -14.51
C LEU A 210 -3.25 12.18 -15.72
N SER A 211 -2.35 12.41 -16.66
CA SER A 211 -2.64 13.17 -17.87
C SER A 211 -3.59 12.43 -18.82
N GLY A 212 -3.52 11.11 -18.85
CA GLY A 212 -4.30 10.27 -19.77
C GLY A 212 -3.72 10.20 -21.20
N ASN A 213 -2.62 10.89 -21.47
CA ASN A 213 -1.93 10.89 -22.77
C ASN A 213 -0.61 10.11 -22.74
N ARG A 214 -0.36 9.38 -21.67
CA ARG A 214 0.83 8.52 -21.50
C ARG A 214 0.37 7.08 -21.37
N GLU A 215 1.28 6.18 -21.69
CA GLU A 215 1.00 4.75 -21.66
C GLU A 215 2.03 4.01 -20.83
N ASN A 216 1.63 2.86 -20.29
CA ASN A 216 2.53 1.87 -19.73
C ASN A 216 3.49 2.44 -18.67
N LYS A 217 4.77 2.38 -18.97
CA LYS A 217 5.83 2.80 -18.03
C LYS A 217 5.80 4.29 -17.71
N GLU A 218 5.46 5.13 -18.67
CA GLU A 218 5.45 6.59 -18.46
C GLU A 218 4.28 7.00 -17.56
N GLU A 219 3.12 6.40 -17.75
CA GLU A 219 1.96 6.59 -16.89
C GLU A 219 2.25 6.09 -15.46
N TYR A 220 2.91 4.93 -15.32
CA TYR A 220 3.36 4.45 -14.02
C TYR A 220 4.31 5.43 -13.33
N ILE A 221 5.25 6.03 -14.07
CA ILE A 221 6.17 7.04 -13.53
C ILE A 221 5.41 8.29 -13.10
N GLU A 222 4.45 8.75 -13.90
CA GLU A 222 3.58 9.87 -13.56
C GLU A 222 2.81 9.62 -12.26
N TYR A 223 2.19 8.44 -12.14
CA TYR A 223 1.55 8.00 -10.90
C TYR A 223 2.52 8.02 -9.70
N GLN A 224 3.74 7.53 -9.87
CA GLN A 224 4.73 7.52 -8.78
C GLN A 224 5.13 8.95 -8.36
N HIS A 225 5.17 9.90 -9.29
CA HIS A 225 5.39 11.31 -9.00
C HIS A 225 4.21 11.90 -8.23
N ALA A 226 2.99 11.67 -8.69
CA ALA A 226 1.77 12.11 -8.03
C ALA A 226 1.66 11.56 -6.61
N LEU A 227 1.97 10.27 -6.39
CA LEU A 227 1.97 9.65 -5.07
C LEU A 227 3.01 10.27 -4.13
N ARG A 228 4.23 10.53 -4.62
CA ARG A 228 5.27 11.19 -3.82
C ARG A 228 4.86 12.61 -3.44
N LYS A 229 4.31 13.36 -4.39
CA LYS A 229 3.80 14.72 -4.17
C LYS A 229 2.69 14.72 -3.12
N LEU A 230 1.69 13.85 -3.27
CA LEU A 230 0.61 13.70 -2.29
C LEU A 230 1.16 13.41 -0.89
N ASN A 231 2.06 12.43 -0.75
CA ASN A 231 2.61 12.07 0.56
C ASN A 231 3.45 13.19 1.17
N TYR A 232 4.14 13.98 0.36
CA TYR A 232 4.86 15.17 0.83
C TYR A 232 3.88 16.22 1.36
N ASP A 233 2.85 16.57 0.59
CA ASP A 233 1.83 17.55 0.96
C ASP A 233 1.06 17.12 2.23
N LEU A 234 0.71 15.83 2.33
CA LEU A 234 0.03 15.31 3.53
C LEU A 234 0.86 15.44 4.79
N LYS A 235 2.19 15.33 4.69
CA LYS A 235 3.09 15.59 5.84
C LYS A 235 3.06 17.07 6.23
N GLN A 236 3.05 17.99 5.26
CA GLN A 236 2.94 19.43 5.54
C GLN A 236 1.60 19.76 6.22
N LEU A 237 0.51 19.20 5.71
CA LEU A 237 -0.82 19.33 6.31
C LEU A 237 -0.88 18.80 7.74
N ALA A 238 -0.24 17.65 8.01
CA ALA A 238 -0.16 17.09 9.36
C ALA A 238 0.57 18.01 10.32
N VAL A 239 1.68 18.59 9.90
CA VAL A 239 2.43 19.59 10.69
C VAL A 239 1.55 20.81 10.97
N TYR A 240 0.91 21.36 9.94
CA TYR A 240 0.00 22.49 10.07
C TYR A 240 -1.14 22.22 11.05
N CYS A 241 -1.74 21.02 11.00
CA CYS A 241 -2.81 20.60 11.91
C CYS A 241 -2.30 20.14 13.29
N SER A 242 -1.01 20.28 13.60
CA SER A 242 -0.39 19.80 14.85
C SER A 242 -0.61 18.31 15.13
N ILE A 243 -0.67 17.51 14.06
CA ILE A 243 -0.83 16.06 14.15
C ILE A 243 0.55 15.40 14.27
N LYS A 244 0.80 14.72 15.39
CA LYS A 244 2.09 14.08 15.69
C LYS A 244 2.36 12.79 14.90
N PHE A 245 1.37 12.27 14.19
CA PHE A 245 1.49 11.03 13.42
C PHE A 245 1.98 11.28 12.00
N ASN A 246 2.73 10.32 11.45
CA ASN A 246 3.12 10.37 10.04
C ASN A 246 1.93 10.07 9.14
N VAL A 247 1.37 11.11 8.52
CA VAL A 247 0.25 11.00 7.58
C VAL A 247 0.76 10.65 6.18
N SER A 248 0.05 9.75 5.53
CA SER A 248 0.34 9.31 4.16
C SER A 248 -0.96 8.96 3.42
N SER A 249 -0.89 8.68 2.14
CA SER A 249 -2.02 8.21 1.33
C SER A 249 -2.74 6.99 1.92
N TYR A 250 -2.04 6.13 2.67
CA TYR A 250 -2.64 4.98 3.36
C TYR A 250 -3.43 5.35 4.63
N THR A 251 -3.23 6.55 5.17
CA THR A 251 -3.89 7.01 6.41
C THR A 251 -5.41 7.01 6.28
N ALA A 252 -5.96 7.47 5.15
CA ALA A 252 -7.40 7.46 4.90
C ALA A 252 -7.99 6.04 5.07
N ARG A 253 -7.37 5.05 4.44
CA ARG A 253 -7.84 3.65 4.47
C ARG A 253 -7.71 3.01 5.85
N HIS A 254 -6.57 3.21 6.52
CA HIS A 254 -6.39 2.72 7.89
C HIS A 254 -7.36 3.36 8.87
N THR A 255 -7.62 4.66 8.72
CA THR A 255 -8.54 5.40 9.58
C THR A 255 -9.97 4.94 9.34
N TRP A 256 -10.42 4.84 8.09
CA TRP A 256 -11.74 4.37 7.75
C TRP A 256 -12.00 2.97 8.33
N ALA A 257 -11.10 2.02 8.10
CA ALA A 257 -11.21 0.65 8.63
C ALA A 257 -11.28 0.62 10.16
N THR A 258 -10.42 1.40 10.83
CA THR A 258 -10.38 1.44 12.29
C THR A 258 -11.63 2.09 12.88
N LEU A 259 -12.11 3.17 12.29
CA LEU A 259 -13.36 3.83 12.72
C LEU A 259 -14.57 2.94 12.48
N ALA A 260 -14.63 2.22 11.34
CA ALA A 260 -15.69 1.23 11.10
C ALA A 260 -15.72 0.14 12.19
N LYS A 261 -14.56 -0.36 12.62
CA LYS A 261 -14.46 -1.27 13.77
C LYS A 261 -14.98 -0.63 15.06
N TYR A 262 -14.63 0.64 15.33
CA TYR A 262 -15.12 1.35 16.52
C TYR A 262 -16.62 1.66 16.46
N CYS A 263 -17.20 1.70 15.26
CA CYS A 263 -18.63 1.74 15.04
C CYS A 263 -19.28 0.34 15.13
N HIS A 264 -18.54 -0.68 15.60
CA HIS A 264 -18.99 -2.06 15.80
C HIS A 264 -19.44 -2.80 14.54
N PHE A 265 -18.98 -2.38 13.36
CA PHE A 265 -19.16 -3.18 12.15
C PHE A 265 -18.27 -4.42 12.17
N SER A 266 -18.80 -5.54 11.62
CA SER A 266 -18.06 -6.81 11.57
C SER A 266 -16.78 -6.67 10.70
N GLU A 267 -15.75 -7.45 11.04
CA GLU A 267 -14.51 -7.49 10.25
C GLU A 267 -14.76 -8.00 8.83
N GLN A 268 -15.76 -8.86 8.62
CA GLN A 268 -16.19 -9.30 7.29
C GLN A 268 -16.75 -8.14 6.47
N LEU A 269 -17.66 -7.34 7.04
CA LEU A 269 -18.21 -6.17 6.35
C LEU A 269 -17.11 -5.15 5.98
N ILE A 270 -16.15 -4.93 6.89
CA ILE A 270 -14.99 -4.07 6.63
C ILE A 270 -14.12 -4.66 5.52
N CYS A 271 -13.91 -5.99 5.52
CA CYS A 271 -13.18 -6.72 4.50
C CYS A 271 -13.78 -6.50 3.10
N ASP A 272 -15.10 -6.70 2.99
CA ASP A 272 -15.85 -6.55 1.74
C ASP A 272 -15.85 -5.10 1.25
N ALA A 273 -16.12 -4.14 2.15
CA ALA A 273 -16.10 -2.72 1.83
C ALA A 273 -14.74 -2.23 1.33
N LEU A 274 -13.65 -2.83 1.79
CA LEU A 274 -12.30 -2.52 1.36
C LEU A 274 -11.85 -3.35 0.15
N GLY A 275 -12.60 -4.35 -0.27
CA GLY A 275 -12.22 -5.28 -1.34
C GLY A 275 -10.96 -6.07 -1.01
N HIS A 276 -10.84 -6.58 0.22
CA HIS A 276 -9.78 -7.48 0.62
C HIS A 276 -10.15 -8.93 0.31
N SER A 277 -9.14 -9.76 0.05
CA SER A 277 -9.34 -11.19 -0.23
C SER A 277 -9.61 -12.03 1.03
N SER A 278 -9.37 -11.48 2.22
CA SER A 278 -9.62 -12.16 3.51
C SER A 278 -9.62 -11.16 4.66
N THR A 279 -10.30 -11.53 5.76
CA THR A 279 -10.32 -10.76 7.02
C THR A 279 -8.92 -10.63 7.62
N LYS A 280 -8.04 -11.62 7.45
CA LYS A 280 -6.64 -11.57 7.88
C LYS A 280 -5.88 -10.38 7.27
N VAL A 281 -6.18 -10.01 6.03
CA VAL A 281 -5.65 -8.78 5.41
C VAL A 281 -6.22 -7.55 6.10
N THR A 282 -7.52 -7.56 6.42
CA THR A 282 -8.21 -6.45 7.10
C THR A 282 -7.62 -6.17 8.49
N GLU A 283 -7.33 -7.20 9.27
CA GLU A 283 -6.71 -7.10 10.61
C GLU A 283 -5.42 -6.26 10.60
N THR A 284 -4.67 -6.27 9.51
CA THR A 284 -3.44 -5.47 9.39
C THR A 284 -3.70 -3.96 9.44
N TYR A 285 -4.92 -3.53 9.11
CA TYR A 285 -5.35 -2.12 9.11
C TYR A 285 -5.95 -1.69 10.44
N LEU A 286 -6.51 -2.63 11.22
CA LEU A 286 -7.27 -2.34 12.42
C LEU A 286 -6.36 -2.03 13.61
N LYS A 287 -6.70 -0.98 14.36
CA LYS A 287 -6.16 -0.76 15.71
C LYS A 287 -6.91 -1.66 16.72
N SER A 288 -6.23 -1.99 17.82
CA SER A 288 -6.87 -2.59 18.98
C SER A 288 -7.91 -1.63 19.58
N PHE A 289 -8.91 -2.17 20.26
CA PHE A 289 -9.82 -1.35 21.05
C PHE A 289 -9.05 -0.59 22.14
N LYS A 290 -9.50 0.61 22.48
CA LYS A 290 -8.99 1.36 23.61
C LYS A 290 -9.47 0.72 24.92
N ASN A 291 -8.70 0.88 26.01
CA ASN A 291 -9.07 0.33 27.32
C ASN A 291 -10.45 0.77 27.78
N ASP A 292 -10.87 1.99 27.47
CA ASP A 292 -12.21 2.50 27.82
C ASP A 292 -13.33 1.69 27.15
N GLU A 293 -13.14 1.28 25.89
CA GLU A 293 -14.11 0.42 25.19
C GLU A 293 -14.14 -0.99 25.79
N LEU A 294 -12.97 -1.53 26.12
CA LEU A 294 -12.89 -2.84 26.80
C LEU A 294 -13.55 -2.78 28.19
N ASN A 295 -13.35 -1.69 28.93
CA ASN A 295 -13.97 -1.48 30.23
C ASN A 295 -15.50 -1.34 30.12
N LYS A 296 -16.01 -0.63 29.11
CA LYS A 296 -17.45 -0.55 28.83
C LYS A 296 -18.04 -1.92 28.54
N ALA A 297 -17.40 -2.68 27.64
CA ALA A 297 -17.83 -4.05 27.34
C ALA A 297 -17.87 -4.92 28.59
N ASN A 298 -16.81 -4.87 29.41
CA ASN A 298 -16.78 -5.62 30.69
C ASN A 298 -17.90 -5.22 31.64
N LYS A 299 -18.19 -3.92 31.78
CA LYS A 299 -19.33 -3.45 32.62
C LYS A 299 -20.67 -3.98 32.10
N ILE A 300 -20.89 -4.05 30.80
CA ILE A 300 -22.10 -4.61 30.20
C ILE A 300 -22.21 -6.10 30.50
N ILE A 301 -21.12 -6.86 30.36
CA ILE A 301 -21.08 -8.30 30.66
C ILE A 301 -21.38 -8.56 32.12
N ILE A 302 -20.78 -7.79 33.04
CA ILE A 302 -21.04 -7.91 34.49
C ILE A 302 -22.53 -7.67 34.80
N LYS A 303 -23.15 -6.65 34.20
CA LYS A 303 -24.59 -6.39 34.35
C LYS A 303 -25.44 -7.53 33.79
N TYR A 304 -25.05 -8.13 32.69
CA TYR A 304 -25.79 -9.21 32.04
C TYR A 304 -25.92 -10.47 32.93
N ILE A 305 -24.89 -10.77 33.72
CA ILE A 305 -24.89 -11.89 34.68
C ILE A 305 -25.43 -11.49 36.05
N ASN A 306 -26.01 -10.29 36.19
CA ASN A 306 -26.56 -9.77 37.48
C ASN A 306 -25.53 -9.82 38.63
N PHE A 307 -24.24 -9.68 38.33
CA PHE A 307 -23.22 -9.63 39.36
C PHE A 307 -23.23 -8.23 39.99
N SER A 308 -23.90 -8.15 41.14
CA SER A 308 -23.88 -6.95 41.99
C SER A 308 -22.62 -6.99 42.85
N ILE A 309 -21.77 -5.95 42.72
CA ILE A 309 -20.67 -5.71 43.64
C ILE A 309 -21.20 -4.91 44.84
#